data_0bf0c46dfb1f176e4ec106fd4859fcc3
#
_entry.id   0bf0c46dfb1f176e4ec106fd4859fcc3
#
_cell.length_a   1.000
_cell.length_b   1.000
_cell.length_c   1.000
_cell.angle_alpha   90.00
_cell.angle_beta   90.00
_cell.angle_gamma   90.00
#
_symmetry.space_group_name_H-M   'P 1'
#
loop_
_entity.id
_entity.type
_entity.pdbx_description
1 polymer ?
#
loop_
_entity_poly.entity_id
_entity_poly.type
_entity_poly.pdbx_seq_one_letter_code
_entity_poly.pdbx_strand_id
1 'polypeptide(L)'
;MKHYIKGRFGGILDSSKEVNLWHIFRWKVLQAPRKTIKNPETLPLKVNREPDKLTQTEDFICWLSHASFLIQLGGKRILIDPVFGNIPFYKRQIDFPYGVEELGNVDYLLISHAHYDHFDKTSIQTIASKSPQAIIPLKMSTLVNKIAPQVSTQELDWYQDFEIDDLTITLVPARHWSRRGVLDTNRILWGGYIIRYKNKTIYFAGDTASGTHFTEIGQRYDIDFALLPIGAYKPDFIMKANHLNPQEAYEAFKQLRAKTMIPMHYGTFKLSDEPLDEPFQWIQHIAEKEDDTFCLLSTGEVLTL
;
A
#
# COMPACT_ATOMS: atom_id res chain seq x y z
N MET A 1 0.31 4.61 -24.45
CA MET A 1 -0.66 4.72 -23.31
C MET A 1 -2.09 4.46 -23.80
N LYS A 2 -2.47 3.20 -24.02
CA LYS A 2 -3.83 2.82 -24.48
C LYS A 2 -4.93 3.11 -23.44
N HIS A 3 -4.54 3.23 -22.18
CA HIS A 3 -5.43 3.47 -21.02
C HIS A 3 -5.53 4.96 -20.61
N TYR A 4 -4.89 5.89 -21.32
CA TYR A 4 -5.02 7.33 -21.06
C TYR A 4 -5.94 7.97 -22.09
N ILE A 5 -7.17 8.31 -21.69
CA ILE A 5 -8.22 8.81 -22.59
C ILE A 5 -8.78 10.12 -22.03
N LYS A 6 -8.87 11.16 -22.86
CA LYS A 6 -9.42 12.48 -22.49
C LYS A 6 -8.82 13.08 -21.22
N GLY A 7 -7.50 12.93 -21.02
CA GLY A 7 -6.79 13.52 -19.88
C GLY A 7 -6.92 12.74 -18.55
N ARG A 8 -7.42 11.50 -18.60
CA ARG A 8 -7.60 10.61 -17.44
C ARG A 8 -7.16 9.21 -17.78
N PHE A 9 -6.63 8.52 -16.77
CA PHE A 9 -6.38 7.08 -16.87
C PHE A 9 -7.71 6.34 -16.68
N GLY A 10 -7.97 5.36 -17.54
CA GLY A 10 -9.11 4.47 -17.46
C GLY A 10 -8.64 3.05 -17.20
N GLY A 11 -9.43 2.24 -16.50
CA GLY A 11 -9.03 0.88 -16.15
C GLY A 11 -8.89 -0.03 -17.38
N ILE A 12 -7.80 -0.79 -17.44
CA ILE A 12 -7.76 -2.07 -18.16
C ILE A 12 -8.73 -3.05 -17.45
N LEU A 13 -8.95 -2.80 -16.18
CA LEU A 13 -9.88 -3.48 -15.31
C LEU A 13 -11.10 -2.59 -15.19
N ASP A 14 -12.24 -3.06 -15.66
CA ASP A 14 -13.53 -2.34 -15.61
C ASP A 14 -13.87 -2.02 -14.12
N SER A 15 -13.32 -0.91 -13.65
CA SER A 15 -13.23 -0.60 -12.23
C SER A 15 -14.24 0.42 -11.74
N SER A 16 -15.18 0.85 -12.54
CA SER A 16 -16.08 1.84 -11.98
C SER A 16 -17.48 1.76 -12.54
N LYS A 17 -18.32 1.08 -11.82
CA LYS A 17 -19.55 1.81 -11.47
C LYS A 17 -19.08 2.97 -10.59
N GLU A 18 -18.99 4.18 -11.14
CA GLU A 18 -18.69 5.40 -10.39
C GLU A 18 -19.50 5.35 -9.11
N VAL A 19 -18.81 5.39 -7.96
CA VAL A 19 -19.50 5.46 -6.68
C VAL A 19 -20.31 6.74 -6.73
N ASN A 20 -21.62 6.62 -6.84
CA ASN A 20 -22.52 7.75 -6.99
C ASN A 20 -22.32 8.65 -5.77
N LEU A 21 -22.05 9.94 -6.00
CA LEU A 21 -21.90 10.94 -4.93
C LEU A 21 -23.07 10.91 -3.93
N TRP A 22 -24.26 10.50 -4.37
CA TRP A 22 -25.42 10.27 -3.52
C TRP A 22 -25.22 9.11 -2.52
N HIS A 23 -24.54 8.03 -2.91
CA HIS A 23 -24.20 6.92 -2.01
C HIS A 23 -23.20 7.37 -0.94
N ILE A 24 -22.18 8.17 -1.31
CA ILE A 24 -21.23 8.74 -0.36
C ILE A 24 -21.93 9.71 0.61
N PHE A 25 -22.80 10.58 0.10
CA PHE A 25 -23.59 11.51 0.90
C PHE A 25 -24.51 10.76 1.87
N ARG A 26 -25.24 9.77 1.38
CA ARG A 26 -26.14 8.93 2.18
C ARG A 26 -25.34 8.19 3.28
N TRP A 27 -24.20 7.64 2.97
CA TRP A 27 -23.33 6.98 3.95
C TRP A 27 -22.83 7.96 5.01
N LYS A 28 -22.21 9.06 4.61
CA LYS A 28 -21.62 10.03 5.55
C LYS A 28 -22.65 10.82 6.37
N VAL A 29 -23.81 11.07 5.82
CA VAL A 29 -24.82 11.93 6.46
C VAL A 29 -25.94 11.13 7.14
N LEU A 30 -26.42 10.06 6.50
CA LEU A 30 -27.58 9.30 6.98
C LEU A 30 -27.21 8.00 7.69
N GLN A 31 -26.08 7.40 7.38
CA GLN A 31 -25.65 6.10 7.92
C GLN A 31 -24.33 6.17 8.69
N ALA A 32 -23.71 7.35 8.81
CA ALA A 32 -22.53 7.51 9.65
C ALA A 32 -22.82 6.92 11.04
N PRO A 33 -22.02 5.98 11.52
CA PRO A 33 -22.23 5.40 12.83
C PRO A 33 -22.13 6.50 13.87
N ARG A 34 -23.25 6.91 14.44
CA ARG A 34 -23.33 7.89 15.55
C ARG A 34 -22.81 7.32 16.88
N LYS A 35 -22.28 6.10 16.84
CA LYS A 35 -21.68 5.49 18.03
C LYS A 35 -20.17 5.76 18.00
N THR A 36 -19.76 6.75 18.74
CA THR A 36 -18.46 6.76 19.39
C THR A 36 -18.26 5.36 19.98
N ILE A 37 -17.35 4.58 19.44
CA ILE A 37 -16.94 3.31 20.03
C ILE A 37 -16.37 3.69 21.40
N LYS A 38 -17.13 3.34 22.44
CA LYS A 38 -16.83 3.72 23.85
C LYS A 38 -15.71 2.90 24.49
N ASN A 39 -15.00 2.07 23.72
CA ASN A 39 -13.77 1.45 24.17
C ASN A 39 -12.78 1.45 23.00
N PRO A 40 -11.57 1.94 23.15
CA PRO A 40 -10.44 1.44 22.39
C PRO A 40 -10.18 0.01 22.88
N GLU A 41 -11.05 -0.93 22.48
CA GLU A 41 -10.78 -2.33 22.70
C GLU A 41 -9.45 -2.61 22.02
N THR A 42 -8.59 -3.19 22.78
CA THR A 42 -7.26 -3.66 22.52
C THR A 42 -7.01 -3.88 21.04
N LEU A 43 -6.45 -2.86 20.38
CA LEU A 43 -5.93 -3.02 19.02
C LEU A 43 -4.95 -4.19 19.09
N PRO A 44 -5.14 -5.27 18.34
CA PRO A 44 -4.24 -6.41 18.35
C PRO A 44 -2.86 -6.04 17.80
N LEU A 45 -2.77 -4.87 17.15
CA LEU A 45 -1.53 -4.38 16.60
C LEU A 45 -0.61 -3.87 17.71
N LYS A 46 0.40 -4.65 18.00
CA LYS A 46 1.50 -4.24 18.84
C LYS A 46 2.54 -3.51 17.99
N VAL A 47 3.14 -2.48 18.57
CA VAL A 47 4.38 -1.91 18.04
C VAL A 47 5.52 -2.77 18.56
N ASN A 48 6.21 -3.45 17.65
CA ASN A 48 7.40 -4.24 17.95
C ASN A 48 8.59 -3.56 17.25
N ARG A 49 9.41 -2.85 18.03
CA ARG A 49 10.56 -2.14 17.48
C ARG A 49 11.80 -3.02 17.55
N GLU A 50 12.46 -3.17 16.42
CA GLU A 50 13.69 -3.95 16.29
C GLU A 50 14.79 -3.08 15.62
N PRO A 51 15.23 -1.97 16.24
CA PRO A 51 16.14 -1.00 15.63
C PRO A 51 17.48 -1.63 15.20
N ASP A 52 17.96 -2.63 15.94
CA ASP A 52 19.22 -3.33 15.60
C ASP A 52 19.07 -4.09 14.28
N LYS A 53 17.92 -4.67 14.00
CA LYS A 53 17.64 -5.34 12.73
C LYS A 53 17.54 -4.38 11.55
N LEU A 54 17.20 -3.10 11.77
CA LEU A 54 17.23 -2.09 10.71
C LEU A 54 18.65 -1.73 10.28
N THR A 55 19.67 -2.04 11.08
CA THR A 55 21.08 -1.77 10.77
C THR A 55 21.81 -2.97 10.18
N GLN A 56 21.14 -4.12 10.05
CA GLN A 56 21.73 -5.34 9.50
C GLN A 56 22.05 -5.20 8.00
N THR A 57 22.94 -6.06 7.51
CA THR A 57 23.33 -6.10 6.10
C THR A 57 22.47 -7.05 5.27
N GLU A 58 21.77 -7.95 5.92
CA GLU A 58 20.85 -8.90 5.31
C GLU A 58 19.65 -8.20 4.68
N ASP A 59 19.08 -8.83 3.67
CA ASP A 59 17.83 -8.38 3.06
C ASP A 59 16.67 -8.53 4.04
N PHE A 60 15.74 -7.57 4.05
CA PHE A 60 14.59 -7.62 4.97
C PHE A 60 13.37 -6.89 4.42
N ILE A 61 12.23 -7.22 5.01
CA ILE A 61 10.97 -6.48 4.91
C ILE A 61 10.60 -6.00 6.31
N CYS A 62 10.36 -4.71 6.51
CA CYS A 62 9.85 -4.12 7.75
C CYS A 62 8.49 -3.47 7.50
N TRP A 63 7.45 -3.89 8.23
CA TRP A 63 6.15 -3.25 8.17
C TRP A 63 6.10 -2.05 9.11
N LEU A 64 5.99 -0.86 8.55
CA LEU A 64 5.97 0.40 9.30
C LEU A 64 4.56 0.83 9.74
N SER A 65 3.54 0.10 9.39
CA SER A 65 2.09 0.28 9.59
C SER A 65 1.34 0.68 8.31
N HIS A 66 0.02 0.47 8.30
CA HIS A 66 -0.83 0.76 7.14
C HIS A 66 -0.29 0.10 5.87
N ALA A 67 -0.01 0.89 4.83
CA ALA A 67 0.65 0.44 3.60
C ALA A 67 2.14 0.84 3.54
N SER A 68 2.71 1.32 4.66
CA SER A 68 4.11 1.78 4.70
C SER A 68 5.06 0.62 5.00
N PHE A 69 6.07 0.44 4.15
CA PHE A 69 7.13 -0.56 4.30
C PHE A 69 8.50 0.02 4.08
N LEU A 70 9.49 -0.48 4.82
CA LEU A 70 10.90 -0.35 4.50
C LEU A 70 11.42 -1.72 4.07
N ILE A 71 11.94 -1.81 2.85
CA ILE A 71 12.49 -3.05 2.28
C ILE A 71 13.97 -2.82 1.99
N GLN A 72 14.82 -3.73 2.42
CA GLN A 72 16.23 -3.77 2.03
C GLN A 72 16.47 -4.97 1.13
N LEU A 73 16.99 -4.72 -0.07
CA LEU A 73 17.39 -5.75 -1.04
C LEU A 73 18.74 -5.39 -1.65
N GLY A 74 19.71 -6.26 -1.53
CA GLY A 74 21.05 -6.05 -2.08
C GLY A 74 21.73 -4.77 -1.56
N GLY A 75 21.49 -4.40 -0.31
CA GLY A 75 22.00 -3.18 0.29
C GLY A 75 21.27 -1.89 -0.14
N LYS A 76 20.28 -1.97 -1.02
CA LYS A 76 19.41 -0.83 -1.41
C LYS A 76 18.18 -0.78 -0.53
N ARG A 77 17.84 0.39 0.00
CA ARG A 77 16.68 0.64 0.85
C ARG A 77 15.57 1.32 0.07
N ILE A 78 14.41 0.69 0.09
CA ILE A 78 13.20 1.06 -0.63
C ILE A 78 12.14 1.38 0.42
N LEU A 79 11.68 2.63 0.48
CA LEU A 79 10.59 3.07 1.33
C LEU A 79 9.32 3.19 0.48
N ILE A 80 8.25 2.52 0.89
CA ILE A 80 7.00 2.44 0.14
C ILE A 80 5.89 3.16 0.91
N ASP A 81 5.12 4.02 0.23
CA ASP A 81 3.92 4.72 0.72
C ASP A 81 4.07 5.27 2.16
N PRO A 82 5.10 6.10 2.45
CA PRO A 82 5.36 6.54 3.81
C PRO A 82 4.31 7.52 4.32
N VAL A 83 3.69 7.18 5.46
CA VAL A 83 2.76 8.03 6.19
C VAL A 83 3.13 8.02 7.67
N PHE A 84 3.89 9.03 8.11
CA PHE A 84 4.45 9.07 9.47
C PHE A 84 3.47 9.58 10.51
N GLY A 85 2.54 10.46 10.12
CA GLY A 85 1.62 11.14 11.01
C GLY A 85 0.15 10.87 10.73
N ASN A 86 -0.68 11.81 11.16
CA ASN A 86 -2.11 11.84 10.82
C ASN A 86 -2.29 12.23 9.35
N ILE A 87 -3.35 11.72 8.76
CA ILE A 87 -3.81 12.17 7.44
C ILE A 87 -5.02 13.10 7.58
N PRO A 88 -5.38 13.89 6.56
CA PRO A 88 -6.55 14.74 6.61
C PRO A 88 -7.81 13.96 7.03
N PHE A 89 -8.48 14.45 8.07
CA PHE A 89 -9.70 13.90 8.67
C PHE A 89 -9.55 12.61 9.50
N TYR A 90 -8.37 11.94 9.49
CA TYR A 90 -8.15 10.69 10.22
C TYR A 90 -6.91 10.76 11.10
N LYS A 91 -7.07 10.39 12.35
CA LYS A 91 -5.95 10.23 13.30
C LYS A 91 -5.40 8.81 13.20
N ARG A 92 -4.08 8.69 13.34
CA ARG A 92 -3.46 7.39 13.56
C ARG A 92 -3.95 6.79 14.87
N GLN A 93 -4.20 5.49 14.84
CA GLN A 93 -4.63 4.73 16.02
C GLN A 93 -3.46 3.95 16.65
N ILE A 94 -2.35 3.85 15.94
CA ILE A 94 -1.10 3.24 16.38
C ILE A 94 0.06 4.16 15.98
N ASP A 95 1.04 4.34 16.85
CA ASP A 95 2.18 5.21 16.57
C ASP A 95 3.05 4.64 15.44
N PHE A 96 3.69 5.52 14.68
CA PHE A 96 4.69 5.12 13.70
C PHE A 96 5.91 4.57 14.46
N PRO A 97 6.44 3.39 14.08
CA PRO A 97 7.35 2.65 14.96
C PRO A 97 8.73 3.28 15.10
N TYR A 98 9.20 4.03 14.09
CA TYR A 98 10.58 4.52 14.05
C TYR A 98 10.65 6.01 13.73
N GLY A 99 11.65 6.69 14.29
CA GLY A 99 12.04 8.01 13.81
C GLY A 99 12.62 7.95 12.39
N VAL A 100 12.51 9.03 11.63
CA VAL A 100 13.00 9.06 10.24
C VAL A 100 14.51 8.77 10.16
N GLU A 101 15.28 9.18 11.17
CA GLU A 101 16.71 8.90 11.23
C GLU A 101 17.02 7.41 11.45
N GLU A 102 16.17 6.69 12.17
CA GLU A 102 16.30 5.26 12.39
C GLU A 102 16.08 4.43 11.12
N LEU A 103 15.35 4.98 10.13
CA LEU A 103 15.16 4.33 8.82
C LEU A 103 16.48 4.26 8.01
N GLY A 104 17.53 4.95 8.46
CA GLY A 104 18.82 5.01 7.80
C GLY A 104 18.77 5.74 6.46
N ASN A 105 19.66 5.38 5.53
CA ASN A 105 19.62 5.90 4.17
C ASN A 105 18.44 5.28 3.42
N VAL A 106 17.77 6.04 2.56
CA VAL A 106 16.69 5.58 1.69
C VAL A 106 17.09 5.89 0.26
N ASP A 107 17.35 4.84 -0.53
CA ASP A 107 17.78 4.97 -1.91
C ASP A 107 16.58 5.25 -2.83
N TYR A 108 15.46 4.55 -2.60
CA TYR A 108 14.27 4.66 -3.43
C TYR A 108 13.02 4.93 -2.59
N LEU A 109 12.18 5.82 -3.13
CA LEU A 109 10.84 6.11 -2.60
C LEU A 109 9.81 5.63 -3.63
N LEU A 110 8.96 4.67 -3.27
CA LEU A 110 7.86 4.20 -4.09
C LEU A 110 6.54 4.76 -3.56
N ILE A 111 5.69 5.23 -4.47
CA ILE A 111 4.34 5.68 -4.15
C ILE A 111 3.36 4.98 -5.09
N SER A 112 2.40 4.26 -4.53
CA SER A 112 1.43 3.48 -5.32
C SER A 112 0.39 4.36 -6.01
N HIS A 113 -0.14 5.37 -5.33
CA HIS A 113 -1.17 6.28 -5.85
C HIS A 113 -1.28 7.57 -5.01
N ALA A 114 -2.16 8.51 -5.42
CA ALA A 114 -2.19 9.85 -4.85
C ALA A 114 -3.15 10.04 -3.66
N HIS A 115 -3.76 9.02 -3.08
CA HIS A 115 -4.58 9.16 -1.89
C HIS A 115 -3.76 9.61 -0.68
N TYR A 116 -4.42 10.24 0.31
CA TYR A 116 -3.74 10.87 1.44
C TYR A 116 -3.03 9.90 2.37
N ASP A 117 -3.50 8.69 2.44
CA ASP A 117 -2.97 7.59 3.26
C ASP A 117 -1.86 6.76 2.56
N HIS A 118 -1.44 7.18 1.35
CA HIS A 118 -0.29 6.63 0.62
C HIS A 118 0.68 7.73 0.19
N PHE A 119 0.17 8.90 -0.20
CA PHE A 119 0.96 10.07 -0.55
C PHE A 119 0.77 11.17 0.51
N ASP A 120 1.48 11.07 1.64
CA ASP A 120 1.45 12.11 2.67
C ASP A 120 2.51 13.18 2.43
N LYS A 121 2.05 14.44 2.30
CA LYS A 121 2.92 15.58 2.03
C LYS A 121 4.02 15.73 3.06
N THR A 122 3.68 15.63 4.35
CA THR A 122 4.63 15.84 5.45
C THR A 122 5.70 14.75 5.46
N SER A 123 5.28 13.50 5.29
CA SER A 123 6.20 12.36 5.24
C SER A 123 7.17 12.46 4.06
N ILE A 124 6.67 12.82 2.86
CA ILE A 124 7.52 12.99 1.69
C ILE A 124 8.49 14.16 1.85
N GLN A 125 8.05 15.28 2.42
CA GLN A 125 8.95 16.40 2.72
C GLN A 125 10.04 16.04 3.73
N THR A 126 9.69 15.22 4.73
CA THR A 126 10.66 14.75 5.72
C THR A 126 11.69 13.81 5.10
N ILE A 127 11.23 12.82 4.30
CA ILE A 127 12.15 11.86 3.68
C ILE A 127 12.99 12.47 2.55
N ALA A 128 12.53 13.58 1.97
CA ALA A 128 13.26 14.31 0.94
C ALA A 128 14.64 14.81 1.41
N SER A 129 14.86 14.96 2.74
CA SER A 129 16.18 15.26 3.30
C SER A 129 17.22 14.17 3.06
N LYS A 130 16.78 12.93 2.85
CA LYS A 130 17.64 11.77 2.52
C LYS A 130 17.89 11.64 1.01
N SER A 131 17.29 12.53 0.19
CA SER A 131 17.48 12.61 -1.27
C SER A 131 17.24 11.29 -2.02
N PRO A 132 16.17 10.53 -1.76
CA PRO A 132 15.88 9.31 -2.49
C PRO A 132 15.54 9.61 -3.95
N GLN A 133 15.68 8.61 -4.83
CA GLN A 133 15.02 8.65 -6.14
C GLN A 133 13.59 8.13 -6.00
N ALA A 134 12.59 8.92 -6.41
CA ALA A 134 11.19 8.50 -6.37
C ALA A 134 10.82 7.76 -7.67
N ILE A 135 10.38 6.51 -7.52
CA ILE A 135 9.85 5.68 -8.61
C ILE A 135 8.33 5.67 -8.42
N ILE A 136 7.62 6.30 -9.34
CA ILE A 136 6.21 6.70 -9.16
C ILE A 136 5.38 6.46 -10.41
N PRO A 137 4.05 6.35 -10.30
CA PRO A 137 3.16 6.23 -11.45
C PRO A 137 3.16 7.49 -12.33
N LEU A 138 2.82 7.33 -13.60
CA LEU A 138 2.72 8.43 -14.57
C LEU A 138 1.89 9.61 -14.04
N LYS A 139 2.36 10.83 -14.29
CA LYS A 139 1.79 12.13 -13.90
C LYS A 139 1.88 12.45 -12.41
N MET A 140 2.52 11.63 -11.58
CA MET A 140 2.69 11.92 -10.16
C MET A 140 3.85 12.88 -9.88
N SER A 141 4.82 12.99 -10.77
CA SER A 141 5.95 13.94 -10.64
C SER A 141 5.50 15.38 -10.39
N THR A 142 4.34 15.77 -10.93
CA THR A 142 3.76 17.11 -10.69
C THR A 142 3.43 17.36 -9.22
N LEU A 143 3.02 16.32 -8.47
CA LEU A 143 2.77 16.41 -7.03
C LEU A 143 4.08 16.38 -6.23
N VAL A 144 5.00 15.47 -6.58
CA VAL A 144 6.29 15.33 -5.87
C VAL A 144 7.09 16.62 -6.03
N ASN A 145 7.26 17.13 -7.24
CA ASN A 145 8.03 18.34 -7.51
C ASN A 145 7.47 19.61 -6.82
N LYS A 146 6.14 19.63 -6.59
CA LYS A 146 5.49 20.73 -5.83
C LYS A 146 5.86 20.75 -4.36
N ILE A 147 6.12 19.59 -3.75
CA ILE A 147 6.31 19.47 -2.29
C ILE A 147 7.76 19.14 -1.89
N ALA A 148 8.52 18.54 -2.79
CA ALA A 148 9.89 18.09 -2.60
C ALA A 148 10.68 18.19 -3.93
N PRO A 149 10.95 19.41 -4.44
CA PRO A 149 11.56 19.61 -5.77
C PRO A 149 12.99 19.06 -5.90
N GLN A 150 13.66 18.78 -4.77
CA GLN A 150 14.99 18.17 -4.74
C GLN A 150 14.99 16.67 -4.97
N VAL A 151 13.83 16.00 -4.87
CA VAL A 151 13.69 14.56 -5.08
C VAL A 151 13.64 14.29 -6.59
N SER A 152 14.57 13.52 -7.11
CA SER A 152 14.54 13.07 -8.50
C SER A 152 13.38 12.09 -8.70
N THR A 153 12.67 12.18 -9.82
CA THR A 153 11.49 11.36 -10.09
C THR A 153 11.66 10.55 -11.37
N GLN A 154 11.31 9.26 -11.31
CA GLN A 154 11.13 8.38 -12.45
C GLN A 154 9.68 7.94 -12.50
N GLU A 155 8.97 8.33 -13.55
CA GLU A 155 7.57 7.90 -13.77
C GLU A 155 7.53 6.58 -14.55
N LEU A 156 6.65 5.67 -14.11
CA LEU A 156 6.41 4.40 -14.78
C LEU A 156 4.96 4.26 -15.24
N ASP A 157 4.79 3.64 -16.39
CA ASP A 157 3.53 3.08 -16.86
C ASP A 157 3.36 1.64 -16.36
N TRP A 158 2.16 1.06 -16.44
CA TRP A 158 1.94 -0.34 -16.11
C TRP A 158 2.82 -1.27 -16.97
N TYR A 159 3.48 -2.20 -16.27
CA TYR A 159 4.47 -3.15 -16.82
C TYR A 159 5.72 -2.47 -17.40
N GLN A 160 6.00 -1.24 -16.99
CA GLN A 160 7.27 -0.60 -17.25
C GLN A 160 8.23 -0.83 -16.09
N ASP A 161 9.47 -1.13 -16.42
CA ASP A 161 10.55 -1.42 -15.50
C ASP A 161 11.42 -0.18 -15.25
N PHE A 162 11.89 -0.05 -14.03
CA PHE A 162 13.07 0.70 -13.65
C PHE A 162 14.14 -0.29 -13.22
N GLU A 163 15.29 -0.24 -13.86
CA GLU A 163 16.39 -1.18 -13.64
C GLU A 163 17.62 -0.45 -13.16
N ILE A 164 18.27 -0.97 -12.13
CA ILE A 164 19.56 -0.53 -11.65
C ILE A 164 20.32 -1.70 -11.01
N ASP A 165 21.52 -1.99 -11.51
CA ASP A 165 22.30 -3.16 -11.11
C ASP A 165 21.42 -4.44 -11.23
N ASP A 166 21.33 -5.24 -10.17
CA ASP A 166 20.49 -6.45 -10.11
C ASP A 166 19.05 -6.17 -9.60
N LEU A 167 18.71 -4.91 -9.31
CA LEU A 167 17.38 -4.52 -8.82
C LEU A 167 16.47 -4.07 -9.97
N THR A 168 15.29 -4.66 -10.06
CA THR A 168 14.23 -4.24 -10.99
C THR A 168 12.97 -3.87 -10.21
N ILE A 169 12.41 -2.71 -10.49
CA ILE A 169 11.12 -2.23 -9.94
C ILE A 169 10.15 -2.04 -11.09
N THR A 170 9.06 -2.80 -11.11
CA THR A 170 8.03 -2.74 -12.15
C THR A 170 6.74 -2.19 -11.57
N LEU A 171 6.14 -1.17 -12.16
CA LEU A 171 4.77 -0.77 -11.83
C LEU A 171 3.78 -1.75 -12.47
N VAL A 172 2.84 -2.30 -11.68
CA VAL A 172 1.82 -3.24 -12.16
C VAL A 172 0.41 -2.72 -11.91
N PRO A 173 -0.59 -3.15 -12.71
CA PRO A 173 -1.97 -2.70 -12.53
C PRO A 173 -2.55 -3.04 -11.16
N ALA A 174 -3.43 -2.14 -10.67
CA ALA A 174 -4.30 -2.39 -9.53
C ALA A 174 -5.74 -1.97 -9.88
N ARG A 175 -6.73 -2.68 -9.34
CA ARG A 175 -8.13 -2.31 -9.48
C ARG A 175 -8.51 -1.27 -8.43
N HIS A 176 -8.16 -0.03 -8.72
CA HIS A 176 -8.35 1.12 -7.84
C HIS A 176 -8.53 2.39 -8.68
N TRP A 177 -8.32 3.54 -8.08
CA TRP A 177 -8.39 4.86 -8.69
C TRP A 177 -7.43 5.82 -7.97
N SER A 178 -7.23 7.00 -8.54
CA SER A 178 -6.34 8.01 -7.96
C SER A 178 -7.00 9.38 -7.95
N ARG A 179 -6.91 10.08 -6.82
CA ARG A 179 -7.37 11.47 -6.68
C ARG A 179 -6.64 12.16 -5.52
N ARG A 180 -6.36 13.45 -5.69
CA ARG A 180 -5.80 14.30 -4.64
C ARG A 180 -6.66 15.52 -4.38
N GLY A 181 -7.22 16.11 -5.40
CA GLY A 181 -8.09 17.29 -5.35
C GLY A 181 -9.55 16.96 -5.67
N VAL A 182 -10.33 18.00 -5.98
CA VAL A 182 -11.76 17.85 -6.27
C VAL A 182 -12.02 17.41 -7.73
N LEU A 183 -11.17 17.85 -8.67
CA LEU A 183 -11.40 17.70 -10.12
C LEU A 183 -10.34 16.83 -10.83
N ASP A 184 -9.49 16.16 -10.09
CA ASP A 184 -8.31 15.44 -10.61
C ASP A 184 -8.43 13.92 -10.57
N THR A 185 -9.64 13.38 -10.40
CA THR A 185 -9.88 11.93 -10.43
C THR A 185 -9.25 11.30 -11.65
N ASN A 186 -8.39 10.29 -11.43
CA ASN A 186 -7.69 9.52 -12.45
C ASN A 186 -6.80 10.34 -13.40
N ARG A 187 -6.36 11.53 -13.00
CA ARG A 187 -5.35 12.29 -13.75
C ARG A 187 -3.93 11.81 -13.54
N ILE A 188 -3.72 11.08 -12.44
CA ILE A 188 -2.47 10.41 -12.08
C ILE A 188 -2.73 8.92 -12.14
N LEU A 189 -1.80 8.16 -12.70
CA LEU A 189 -1.86 6.71 -12.73
C LEU A 189 -1.73 6.13 -11.30
N TRP A 190 -2.07 4.88 -11.11
CA TRP A 190 -1.96 4.13 -9.85
C TRP A 190 -1.53 2.70 -10.14
N GLY A 191 -1.06 1.98 -9.13
CA GLY A 191 -0.70 0.57 -9.27
C GLY A 191 -0.05 0.01 -8.03
N GLY A 192 0.32 -1.26 -8.13
CA GLY A 192 1.23 -1.94 -7.23
C GLY A 192 2.65 -1.98 -7.81
N TYR A 193 3.55 -2.64 -7.11
CA TYR A 193 4.93 -2.82 -7.55
C TYR A 193 5.36 -4.27 -7.46
N ILE A 194 6.10 -4.73 -8.46
CA ILE A 194 6.95 -5.91 -8.38
C ILE A 194 8.37 -5.43 -8.17
N ILE A 195 9.01 -5.90 -7.11
CA ILE A 195 10.39 -5.55 -6.74
C ILE A 195 11.19 -6.84 -6.80
N ARG A 196 12.15 -6.91 -7.71
CA ARG A 196 12.98 -8.10 -7.95
C ARG A 196 14.44 -7.79 -7.69
N TYR A 197 15.08 -8.67 -6.94
CA TYR A 197 16.52 -8.66 -6.74
C TYR A 197 17.03 -10.09 -6.75
N LYS A 198 17.86 -10.44 -7.73
CA LYS A 198 18.32 -11.82 -7.96
C LYS A 198 17.15 -12.81 -8.02
N ASN A 199 17.09 -13.74 -7.07
CA ASN A 199 16.05 -14.75 -6.95
C ASN A 199 14.90 -14.39 -5.99
N LYS A 200 14.85 -13.15 -5.50
CA LYS A 200 13.79 -12.66 -4.62
C LYS A 200 12.83 -11.76 -5.38
N THR A 201 11.55 -12.01 -5.22
CA THR A 201 10.47 -11.21 -5.82
C THR A 201 9.44 -10.84 -4.77
N ILE A 202 9.23 -9.54 -4.57
CA ILE A 202 8.23 -9.00 -3.66
C ILE A 202 7.16 -8.29 -4.48
N TYR A 203 5.89 -8.63 -4.26
CA TYR A 203 4.75 -7.90 -4.79
C TYR A 203 4.13 -7.04 -3.71
N PHE A 204 4.09 -5.74 -3.94
CA PHE A 204 3.34 -4.78 -3.16
C PHE A 204 2.09 -4.37 -3.95
N ALA A 205 0.91 -4.69 -3.44
CA ALA A 205 -0.34 -4.49 -4.20
C ALA A 205 -0.78 -3.01 -4.30
N GLY A 206 -0.37 -2.15 -3.37
CA GLY A 206 -1.06 -0.88 -3.14
C GLY A 206 -2.50 -1.12 -2.73
N ASP A 207 -3.38 -0.16 -3.01
CA ASP A 207 -4.83 -0.36 -2.84
C ASP A 207 -5.42 -0.99 -4.09
N THR A 208 -6.26 -2.00 -3.89
CA THR A 208 -6.88 -2.74 -4.98
C THR A 208 -8.12 -3.50 -4.51
N ALA A 209 -9.06 -3.74 -5.42
CA ALA A 209 -10.15 -4.69 -5.28
C ALA A 209 -9.86 -5.99 -6.03
N SER A 210 -10.69 -7.02 -5.84
CA SER A 210 -10.63 -8.29 -6.56
C SER A 210 -10.70 -8.09 -8.08
N GLY A 211 -9.83 -8.78 -8.83
CA GLY A 211 -9.79 -8.66 -10.28
C GLY A 211 -8.84 -9.65 -10.94
N THR A 212 -8.90 -9.74 -12.26
CA THR A 212 -8.09 -10.66 -13.07
C THR A 212 -6.60 -10.34 -13.09
N HIS A 213 -6.23 -9.10 -12.67
CA HIS A 213 -4.83 -8.68 -12.61
C HIS A 213 -3.96 -9.54 -11.69
N PHE A 214 -4.52 -10.10 -10.62
CA PHE A 214 -3.78 -11.01 -9.74
C PHE A 214 -3.33 -12.27 -10.48
N THR A 215 -4.23 -12.88 -11.24
CA THR A 215 -3.90 -14.03 -12.09
C THR A 215 -2.87 -13.66 -13.15
N GLU A 216 -3.02 -12.50 -13.80
CA GLU A 216 -2.08 -12.02 -14.81
C GLU A 216 -0.69 -11.78 -14.24
N ILE A 217 -0.61 -11.14 -13.07
CA ILE A 217 0.66 -10.88 -12.36
C ILE A 217 1.30 -12.21 -11.93
N GLY A 218 0.54 -13.14 -11.34
CA GLY A 218 1.03 -14.46 -10.93
C GLY A 218 1.45 -15.38 -12.07
N GLN A 219 1.00 -15.10 -13.31
CA GLN A 219 1.49 -15.77 -14.51
C GLN A 219 2.80 -15.20 -15.05
N ARG A 220 3.09 -13.93 -14.72
CA ARG A 220 4.28 -13.22 -15.20
C ARG A 220 5.46 -13.29 -14.25
N TYR A 221 5.21 -13.44 -12.95
CA TYR A 221 6.22 -13.33 -11.92
C TYR A 221 6.11 -14.46 -10.90
N ASP A 222 7.24 -15.07 -10.55
CA ASP A 222 7.36 -16.01 -9.43
C ASP A 222 7.54 -15.21 -8.13
N ILE A 223 6.45 -15.05 -7.34
CA ILE A 223 6.40 -14.13 -6.21
C ILE A 223 6.74 -14.88 -4.92
N ASP A 224 7.76 -14.40 -4.18
CA ASP A 224 8.10 -14.93 -2.87
C ASP A 224 7.21 -14.35 -1.77
N PHE A 225 7.00 -13.01 -1.80
CA PHE A 225 6.22 -12.31 -0.80
C PHE A 225 5.16 -11.43 -1.46
N ALA A 226 3.90 -11.60 -1.07
CA ALA A 226 2.78 -10.77 -1.51
C ALA A 226 2.26 -9.92 -0.36
N LEU A 227 2.46 -8.60 -0.46
CA LEU A 227 1.99 -7.60 0.49
C LEU A 227 0.59 -7.15 0.04
N LEU A 228 -0.46 -7.64 0.71
CA LEU A 228 -1.85 -7.50 0.28
C LEU A 228 -2.70 -6.71 1.28
N PRO A 229 -3.50 -5.71 0.80
CA PRO A 229 -4.40 -4.96 1.65
C PRO A 229 -5.56 -5.86 2.13
N ILE A 230 -5.94 -5.73 3.41
CA ILE A 230 -7.04 -6.48 4.02
C ILE A 230 -8.07 -5.61 4.73
N GLY A 231 -7.94 -4.28 4.68
CA GLY A 231 -8.80 -3.31 5.37
C GLY A 231 -9.54 -2.37 4.43
N ALA A 232 -10.37 -1.51 5.01
CA ALA A 232 -11.21 -0.55 4.31
C ALA A 232 -12.27 -1.18 3.40
N TYR A 233 -12.98 -2.23 3.86
CA TYR A 233 -13.95 -2.98 3.06
C TYR A 233 -15.41 -2.76 3.42
N LYS A 234 -15.74 -2.04 4.51
CA LYS A 234 -17.14 -1.71 4.87
C LYS A 234 -17.45 -0.22 4.70
N PRO A 235 -18.64 0.16 4.22
CA PRO A 235 -19.71 -0.74 3.76
C PRO A 235 -19.44 -1.25 2.33
N ASP A 236 -19.80 -2.49 2.06
CA ASP A 236 -19.52 -3.21 0.80
C ASP A 236 -19.96 -2.44 -0.45
N PHE A 237 -21.13 -1.79 -0.41
CA PHE A 237 -21.70 -1.10 -1.56
C PHE A 237 -20.87 0.12 -2.04
N ILE A 238 -19.90 0.58 -1.25
CA ILE A 238 -18.92 1.62 -1.62
C ILE A 238 -17.53 1.03 -1.76
N MET A 239 -17.12 0.22 -0.79
CA MET A 239 -15.72 -0.15 -0.59
C MET A 239 -15.28 -1.33 -1.47
N LYS A 240 -16.15 -2.31 -1.70
CA LYS A 240 -15.85 -3.55 -2.45
C LYS A 240 -15.33 -3.31 -3.87
N ALA A 241 -15.68 -2.19 -4.50
CA ALA A 241 -15.20 -1.85 -5.84
C ALA A 241 -13.72 -1.45 -5.87
N ASN A 242 -13.14 -1.11 -4.69
CA ASN A 242 -11.84 -0.47 -4.58
C ASN A 242 -10.88 -1.15 -3.58
N HIS A 243 -11.41 -2.00 -2.68
CA HIS A 243 -10.64 -2.63 -1.60
C HIS A 243 -11.00 -4.10 -1.47
N LEU A 244 -10.08 -4.86 -0.86
CA LEU A 244 -10.24 -6.27 -0.52
C LEU A 244 -10.65 -6.41 0.95
N ASN A 245 -11.53 -7.35 1.26
CA ASN A 245 -11.63 -7.90 2.59
C ASN A 245 -10.60 -9.03 2.80
N PRO A 246 -10.39 -9.53 4.03
CA PRO A 246 -9.38 -10.58 4.29
C PRO A 246 -9.56 -11.85 3.46
N GLN A 247 -10.81 -12.28 3.21
CA GLN A 247 -11.07 -13.46 2.37
C GLN A 247 -10.70 -13.21 0.90
N GLU A 248 -11.09 -12.04 0.37
CA GLU A 248 -10.76 -11.65 -1.01
C GLU A 248 -9.24 -11.46 -1.20
N ALA A 249 -8.53 -10.98 -0.16
CA ALA A 249 -7.07 -10.89 -0.17
C ALA A 249 -6.39 -12.27 -0.20
N TYR A 250 -6.93 -13.24 0.55
CA TYR A 250 -6.47 -14.61 0.50
C TYR A 250 -6.71 -15.26 -0.87
N GLU A 251 -7.88 -15.05 -1.49
CA GLU A 251 -8.14 -15.51 -2.85
C GLU A 251 -7.18 -14.85 -3.88
N ALA A 252 -6.86 -13.57 -3.69
CA ALA A 252 -5.87 -12.88 -4.52
C ALA A 252 -4.45 -13.46 -4.33
N PHE A 253 -4.06 -13.81 -3.10
CA PHE A 253 -2.81 -14.50 -2.81
C PHE A 253 -2.69 -15.83 -3.58
N LYS A 254 -3.74 -16.63 -3.59
CA LYS A 254 -3.78 -17.90 -4.36
C LYS A 254 -3.68 -17.66 -5.87
N GLN A 255 -4.37 -16.63 -6.40
CA GLN A 255 -4.28 -16.25 -7.81
C GLN A 255 -2.87 -15.79 -8.21
N LEU A 256 -2.16 -15.11 -7.33
CA LEU A 256 -0.77 -14.69 -7.49
C LEU A 256 0.21 -15.86 -7.47
N ARG A 257 -0.17 -17.01 -6.90
CA ARG A 257 0.71 -18.17 -6.66
C ARG A 257 1.94 -17.78 -5.82
N ALA A 258 1.79 -16.81 -4.96
CA ALA A 258 2.88 -16.34 -4.11
C ALA A 258 3.20 -17.36 -3.00
N LYS A 259 4.44 -17.33 -2.48
CA LYS A 259 4.88 -18.28 -1.45
C LYS A 259 4.48 -17.85 -0.04
N THR A 260 4.47 -16.54 0.24
CA THR A 260 4.17 -16.00 1.56
C THR A 260 3.26 -14.77 1.44
N MET A 261 2.16 -14.73 2.21
CA MET A 261 1.28 -13.58 2.31
C MET A 261 1.67 -12.70 3.51
N ILE A 262 1.84 -11.39 3.26
CA ILE A 262 1.99 -10.36 4.29
C ILE A 262 0.79 -9.42 4.21
N PRO A 263 -0.15 -9.46 5.17
CA PRO A 263 -1.30 -8.57 5.17
C PRO A 263 -0.91 -7.15 5.58
N MET A 264 -1.55 -6.16 4.97
CA MET A 264 -1.34 -4.74 5.23
C MET A 264 -2.64 -3.93 5.15
N HIS A 265 -2.54 -2.60 5.28
CA HIS A 265 -3.63 -1.63 5.11
C HIS A 265 -4.78 -1.81 6.11
N TYR A 266 -4.47 -2.08 7.37
CA TYR A 266 -5.44 -2.24 8.46
C TYR A 266 -4.92 -1.66 9.78
N GLY A 267 -5.82 -1.46 10.74
CA GLY A 267 -5.48 -1.12 12.13
C GLY A 267 -4.89 0.27 12.37
N THR A 268 -4.48 1.01 11.35
CA THR A 268 -3.78 2.29 11.48
C THR A 268 -4.71 3.48 11.42
N PHE A 269 -5.61 3.53 10.46
CA PHE A 269 -6.58 4.60 10.26
C PHE A 269 -8.00 4.02 10.20
N LYS A 270 -8.96 4.71 10.82
CA LYS A 270 -10.39 4.35 10.74
C LYS A 270 -10.99 4.91 9.45
N LEU A 271 -10.66 4.29 8.31
CA LEU A 271 -11.07 4.74 6.97
C LEU A 271 -12.49 4.33 6.60
N SER A 272 -13.04 3.32 7.27
CA SER A 272 -14.25 2.58 6.91
C SER A 272 -15.02 2.14 8.16
N ASP A 273 -16.11 1.39 8.00
CA ASP A 273 -17.05 1.09 9.08
C ASP A 273 -16.70 -0.16 9.88
N GLU A 274 -15.82 -1.06 9.38
CA GLU A 274 -15.38 -2.24 10.15
C GLU A 274 -14.60 -1.85 11.41
N PRO A 275 -14.68 -2.63 12.51
CA PRO A 275 -13.78 -2.50 13.65
C PRO A 275 -12.31 -2.55 13.21
N LEU A 276 -11.44 -1.80 13.88
CA LEU A 276 -10.02 -1.70 13.48
C LEU A 276 -9.26 -3.03 13.60
N ASP A 277 -9.69 -3.90 14.48
CA ASP A 277 -9.11 -5.22 14.76
C ASP A 277 -9.74 -6.35 13.94
N GLU A 278 -10.95 -6.14 13.39
CA GLU A 278 -11.67 -7.16 12.62
C GLU A 278 -10.85 -7.73 11.44
N PRO A 279 -10.16 -6.91 10.62
CA PRO A 279 -9.36 -7.44 9.51
C PRO A 279 -8.25 -8.38 9.98
N PHE A 280 -7.57 -8.04 11.08
CA PHE A 280 -6.51 -8.87 11.64
C PHE A 280 -7.06 -10.19 12.20
N GLN A 281 -8.12 -10.13 12.99
CA GLN A 281 -8.76 -11.34 13.55
C GLN A 281 -9.23 -12.28 12.43
N TRP A 282 -9.78 -11.73 11.36
CA TRP A 282 -10.26 -12.52 10.23
C TRP A 282 -9.10 -13.19 9.47
N ILE A 283 -8.03 -12.44 9.14
CA ILE A 283 -6.89 -13.05 8.42
C ILE A 283 -6.14 -14.06 9.31
N GLN A 284 -6.04 -13.83 10.61
CA GLN A 284 -5.48 -14.78 11.55
C GLN A 284 -6.27 -16.10 11.55
N HIS A 285 -7.61 -16.02 11.56
CA HIS A 285 -8.46 -17.20 11.50
C HIS A 285 -8.32 -17.97 10.18
N ILE A 286 -8.09 -17.27 9.05
CA ILE A 286 -7.76 -17.94 7.78
C ILE A 286 -6.40 -18.63 7.90
N ALA A 287 -5.38 -17.96 8.41
CA ALA A 287 -4.04 -18.51 8.56
C ALA A 287 -3.97 -19.74 9.48
N GLU A 288 -4.88 -19.83 10.46
CA GLU A 288 -4.98 -21.00 11.35
C GLU A 288 -5.61 -22.23 10.68
N LYS A 289 -6.33 -22.05 9.56
CA LYS A 289 -7.08 -23.11 8.87
C LYS A 289 -6.46 -23.60 7.59
N GLU A 290 -5.64 -22.78 7.00
CA GLU A 290 -5.06 -23.03 5.69
C GLU A 290 -3.57 -23.40 5.83
N ASP A 291 -3.10 -24.28 4.97
CA ASP A 291 -1.70 -24.74 4.96
C ASP A 291 -0.74 -23.76 4.28
N ASP A 292 -1.25 -22.62 3.79
CA ASP A 292 -0.46 -21.59 3.12
C ASP A 292 0.39 -20.79 4.13
N THR A 293 1.48 -20.21 3.65
CA THR A 293 2.39 -19.45 4.50
C THR A 293 1.94 -18.00 4.66
N PHE A 294 1.64 -17.63 5.90
CA PHE A 294 1.33 -16.26 6.31
C PHE A 294 2.44 -15.70 7.19
N CYS A 295 2.79 -14.44 6.98
CA CYS A 295 3.66 -13.69 7.86
C CYS A 295 2.88 -12.50 8.41
N LEU A 296 2.34 -12.66 9.63
CA LEU A 296 1.51 -11.66 10.31
C LEU A 296 2.42 -10.73 11.13
N LEU A 297 3.04 -9.75 10.48
CA LEU A 297 3.97 -8.83 11.11
C LEU A 297 3.26 -7.88 12.08
N SER A 298 3.89 -7.64 13.22
CA SER A 298 3.58 -6.50 14.08
C SER A 298 4.13 -5.21 13.47
N THR A 299 3.54 -4.07 13.81
CA THR A 299 4.07 -2.77 13.36
C THR A 299 5.51 -2.57 13.87
N GLY A 300 6.44 -2.32 12.98
CA GLY A 300 7.87 -2.14 13.27
C GLY A 300 8.68 -3.43 13.26
N GLU A 301 8.05 -4.59 13.12
CA GLU A 301 8.73 -5.87 13.04
C GLU A 301 9.47 -6.04 11.72
N VAL A 302 10.64 -6.68 11.79
CA VAL A 302 11.55 -6.93 10.67
C VAL A 302 11.60 -8.41 10.35
N LEU A 303 11.17 -8.78 9.16
CA LEU A 303 11.33 -10.10 8.56
C LEU A 303 12.62 -10.14 7.77
N THR A 304 13.61 -10.87 8.23
CA THR A 304 14.86 -11.16 7.47
C THR A 304 14.56 -12.17 6.35
N LEU A 305 15.10 -11.95 5.13
CA LEU A 305 14.79 -12.71 3.91
C LEU A 305 15.87 -13.73 3.54
#